data_7d4221d28dfa5a334af2aaaaaf060e9d
#
_entry.id   7d4221d28dfa5a334af2aaaaaf060e9d
#
_cell.length_a   1.000
_cell.length_b   1.000
_cell.length_c   1.000
_cell.angle_alpha   90.00
_cell.angle_beta   90.00
_cell.angle_gamma   90.00
#
_symmetry.space_group_name_H-M   'P 1'
#
loop_
_entity.id
_entity.type
_entity.pdbx_description
1 polymer ?
#
loop_
_entity_poly.entity_id
_entity_poly.type
_entity_poly.pdbx_seq_one_letter_code
_entity_poly.pdbx_strand_id
1 'polypeptide(L)'
;MSIPVPRPGIMELRPYTPGKSTAAGLGRVVKISANESPFGPSQKAIDAFHKAGGRMHRYPDGDATELRNAIGAVHGLDPARIVAGAGSDEILYNIARGYAGPGDEIVMSEHGFNVYPIVTHCVGATLVTAPETDLTFDVDAVLACVTERTRMVFIANPNNPTGSYIPADEMRRLRDELPGETLLVIDSAYAEYVQRNDYSVGIGLVDAADNTIMTRTFSKIYGLAALRLGWAYCPPAIADVLNRLRGPFNISTPAQRAGKCAVEDQAHVAASCDHNSVWLPWFASHMQALGLHVYPSVANFVLVRFPDAPAKNAAAAMAYYMERGVIPRETGGYGLPSCLRFTIGREDELRQAVDIARDFLAKS
;
A
#
# COMPACT_ATOMS: atom_id res chain seq x y z
N MET A 1 39.28 -18.00 3.75
CA MET A 1 38.13 -18.03 4.64
C MET A 1 36.88 -18.08 3.77
N SER A 2 36.02 -19.08 3.96
CA SER A 2 34.74 -19.18 3.23
C SER A 2 33.72 -18.26 3.90
N ILE A 3 33.10 -17.38 3.14
CA ILE A 3 32.00 -16.53 3.60
C ILE A 3 30.67 -17.30 3.44
N PRO A 4 29.71 -17.15 4.35
CA PRO A 4 28.37 -17.70 4.15
C PRO A 4 27.75 -17.21 2.85
N VAL A 5 27.18 -18.13 2.08
CA VAL A 5 26.52 -17.83 0.80
C VAL A 5 25.01 -17.65 1.05
N PRO A 6 24.39 -16.54 0.67
CA PRO A 6 22.94 -16.35 0.79
C PRO A 6 22.20 -17.35 -0.14
N ARG A 7 20.92 -17.58 0.16
CA ARG A 7 20.07 -18.41 -0.71
C ARG A 7 19.96 -17.80 -2.11
N PRO A 8 19.75 -18.64 -3.16
CA PRO A 8 19.52 -18.14 -4.52
C PRO A 8 18.42 -17.07 -4.57
N GLY A 9 18.55 -16.11 -5.46
CA GLY A 9 17.61 -15.00 -5.65
C GLY A 9 17.78 -13.82 -4.68
N ILE A 10 18.35 -14.02 -3.48
CA ILE A 10 18.47 -12.92 -2.50
C ILE A 10 19.37 -11.79 -2.99
N MET A 11 20.47 -12.11 -3.65
CA MET A 11 21.41 -11.10 -4.18
C MET A 11 20.90 -10.41 -5.45
N GLU A 12 19.85 -10.92 -6.07
CA GLU A 12 19.17 -10.28 -7.21
C GLU A 12 18.21 -9.18 -6.77
N LEU A 13 17.79 -9.23 -5.50
CA LEU A 13 16.95 -8.20 -4.91
C LEU A 13 17.69 -6.87 -4.81
N ARG A 14 17.09 -5.83 -5.39
CA ARG A 14 17.52 -4.47 -5.07
C ARG A 14 16.97 -4.08 -3.69
N PRO A 15 17.82 -3.58 -2.77
CA PRO A 15 17.34 -3.06 -1.50
C PRO A 15 16.24 -2.01 -1.74
N TYR A 16 15.16 -2.10 -0.96
CA TYR A 16 14.08 -1.12 -1.06
C TYR A 16 14.62 0.28 -0.78
N THR A 17 14.45 1.18 -1.73
CA THR A 17 14.85 2.58 -1.58
C THR A 17 13.62 3.40 -1.17
N PRO A 18 13.56 3.88 0.09
CA PRO A 18 12.48 4.76 0.53
C PRO A 18 12.43 6.04 -0.32
N GLY A 19 11.25 6.66 -0.40
CA GLY A 19 11.16 8.02 -0.96
C GLY A 19 12.05 8.97 -0.18
N LYS A 20 12.71 9.91 -0.88
CA LYS A 20 13.50 10.97 -0.23
C LYS A 20 12.60 11.73 0.76
N SER A 21 13.15 12.09 1.90
CA SER A 21 12.43 12.81 2.98
C SER A 21 13.09 14.12 3.37
N THR A 22 14.26 14.41 2.80
CA THR A 22 15.04 15.64 3.05
C THR A 22 15.54 16.20 1.73
N ALA A 23 15.61 17.53 1.64
CA ALA A 23 16.31 18.24 0.57
C ALA A 23 17.44 19.07 1.21
N ALA A 24 18.65 18.94 0.71
CA ALA A 24 19.82 19.62 1.28
C ALA A 24 19.66 21.15 1.23
N GLY A 25 19.90 21.81 2.35
CA GLY A 25 19.90 23.28 2.45
C GLY A 25 18.54 23.92 2.67
N LEU A 26 17.45 23.15 2.79
CA LEU A 26 16.10 23.70 3.01
C LEU A 26 15.57 23.36 4.42
N GLY A 27 15.07 24.38 5.12
CA GLY A 27 14.60 24.22 6.50
C GLY A 27 13.23 23.53 6.63
N ARG A 28 12.33 23.66 5.64
CA ARG A 28 11.04 22.97 5.57
C ARG A 28 10.91 22.29 4.22
N VAL A 29 10.50 21.04 4.25
CA VAL A 29 10.29 20.23 3.06
C VAL A 29 8.84 19.74 3.03
N VAL A 30 8.19 19.88 1.89
CA VAL A 30 6.87 19.30 1.60
C VAL A 30 7.08 17.89 1.04
N LYS A 31 6.79 16.88 1.86
CA LYS A 31 6.95 15.48 1.49
C LYS A 31 5.62 14.90 1.01
N ILE A 32 5.47 14.74 -0.29
CA ILE A 32 4.29 14.13 -0.94
C ILE A 32 4.67 12.85 -1.70
N SER A 33 5.58 12.06 -1.13
CA SER A 33 6.20 10.89 -1.78
C SER A 33 5.75 9.53 -1.25
N ALA A 34 5.14 9.46 -0.05
CA ALA A 34 4.94 8.19 0.64
C ALA A 34 3.46 7.84 0.92
N ASN A 35 2.53 8.57 0.34
CA ASN A 35 1.09 8.37 0.51
C ASN A 35 0.66 8.46 1.99
N GLU A 36 1.35 9.31 2.76
CA GLU A 36 1.03 9.60 4.15
C GLU A 36 -0.24 10.47 4.24
N SER A 37 -0.96 10.40 5.36
CA SER A 37 -2.13 11.26 5.59
C SER A 37 -1.68 12.71 5.79
N PRO A 38 -2.30 13.71 5.11
CA PRO A 38 -1.98 15.12 5.30
C PRO A 38 -2.38 15.65 6.68
N PHE A 39 -3.29 14.98 7.37
CA PHE A 39 -3.76 15.36 8.71
C PHE A 39 -2.98 14.70 9.84
N GLY A 40 -2.15 13.68 9.51
CA GLY A 40 -1.52 12.86 10.54
C GLY A 40 -2.55 11.98 11.29
N PRO A 41 -2.21 11.50 12.49
CA PRO A 41 -3.11 10.68 13.31
C PRO A 41 -4.17 11.54 14.01
N SER A 42 -5.31 10.91 14.36
CA SER A 42 -6.33 11.58 15.17
C SER A 42 -5.80 11.91 16.58
N GLN A 43 -6.38 12.95 17.20
CA GLN A 43 -5.98 13.34 18.57
C GLN A 43 -6.20 12.20 19.58
N LYS A 44 -7.27 11.40 19.40
CA LYS A 44 -7.52 10.21 20.24
C LYS A 44 -6.41 9.18 20.15
N ALA A 45 -5.87 8.95 18.94
CA ALA A 45 -4.74 8.03 18.72
C ALA A 45 -3.45 8.56 19.36
N ILE A 46 -3.18 9.87 19.24
CA ILE A 46 -2.04 10.54 19.87
C ILE A 46 -2.10 10.40 21.37
N ASP A 47 -3.25 10.70 21.99
CA ASP A 47 -3.45 10.61 23.43
C ASP A 47 -3.28 9.17 23.95
N ALA A 48 -3.80 8.19 23.20
CA ALA A 48 -3.65 6.78 23.54
C ALA A 48 -2.19 6.32 23.45
N PHE A 49 -1.46 6.78 22.45
CA PHE A 49 -0.01 6.52 22.31
C PHE A 49 0.77 7.07 23.52
N HIS A 50 0.54 8.33 23.89
CA HIS A 50 1.20 8.97 25.05
C HIS A 50 0.92 8.24 26.37
N LYS A 51 -0.35 7.85 26.59
CA LYS A 51 -0.74 7.08 27.80
C LYS A 51 -0.06 5.70 27.87
N ALA A 52 0.25 5.09 26.74
CA ALA A 52 0.92 3.80 26.69
C ALA A 52 2.41 3.86 27.09
N GLY A 53 3.05 5.03 26.98
CA GLY A 53 4.48 5.22 27.23
C GLY A 53 4.95 4.85 28.63
N GLY A 54 4.09 4.95 29.66
CA GLY A 54 4.44 4.61 31.04
C GLY A 54 4.68 3.11 31.32
N ARG A 55 4.42 2.23 30.36
CA ARG A 55 4.51 0.77 30.52
C ARG A 55 5.45 0.09 29.54
N MET A 56 6.38 0.80 28.93
CA MET A 56 7.29 0.27 27.90
C MET A 56 8.19 -0.91 28.37
N HIS A 57 8.33 -1.13 29.68
CA HIS A 57 9.07 -2.24 30.26
C HIS A 57 8.27 -3.56 30.31
N ARG A 58 7.02 -3.57 29.83
CA ARG A 58 6.16 -4.75 29.78
C ARG A 58 5.90 -5.16 28.33
N TYR A 59 5.89 -6.47 28.09
CA TYR A 59 5.45 -7.00 26.81
C TYR A 59 3.99 -6.60 26.51
N PRO A 60 3.64 -6.39 25.26
CA PRO A 60 2.26 -6.13 24.84
C PRO A 60 1.36 -7.37 24.98
N ASP A 61 0.06 -7.18 24.78
CA ASP A 61 -0.85 -8.28 24.52
C ASP A 61 -0.44 -8.96 23.20
N GLY A 62 -0.04 -10.23 23.27
CA GLY A 62 0.43 -10.98 22.11
C GLY A 62 -0.66 -11.22 21.05
N ASP A 63 -1.92 -11.23 21.47
CA ASP A 63 -3.07 -11.43 20.57
C ASP A 63 -3.67 -10.12 20.05
N ALA A 64 -3.22 -8.97 20.52
CA ALA A 64 -3.75 -7.66 20.19
C ALA A 64 -5.30 -7.60 20.33
N THR A 65 -5.83 -8.20 21.38
CA THR A 65 -7.25 -8.50 21.58
C THR A 65 -8.14 -7.27 21.47
N GLU A 66 -7.79 -6.18 22.18
CA GLU A 66 -8.60 -4.95 22.14
C GLU A 66 -8.59 -4.30 20.74
N LEU A 67 -7.46 -4.36 20.04
CA LEU A 67 -7.35 -3.83 18.68
C LEU A 67 -8.20 -4.65 17.70
N ARG A 68 -8.10 -5.98 17.75
CA ARG A 68 -8.89 -6.88 16.90
C ARG A 68 -10.39 -6.72 17.14
N ASN A 69 -10.81 -6.61 18.41
CA ASN A 69 -12.21 -6.37 18.76
C ASN A 69 -12.70 -5.01 18.21
N ALA A 70 -11.90 -3.95 18.30
CA ALA A 70 -12.24 -2.65 17.75
C ALA A 70 -12.37 -2.68 16.21
N ILE A 71 -11.44 -3.34 15.52
CA ILE A 71 -11.52 -3.54 14.07
C ILE A 71 -12.79 -4.33 13.71
N GLY A 72 -13.04 -5.42 14.42
CA GLY A 72 -14.23 -6.25 14.22
C GLY A 72 -15.53 -5.46 14.41
N ALA A 73 -15.62 -4.67 15.48
CA ALA A 73 -16.79 -3.84 15.77
C ALA A 73 -17.06 -2.77 14.69
N VAL A 74 -15.98 -2.09 14.20
CA VAL A 74 -16.11 -1.02 13.20
C VAL A 74 -16.47 -1.57 11.82
N HIS A 75 -15.90 -2.72 11.45
CA HIS A 75 -16.07 -3.28 10.11
C HIS A 75 -17.08 -4.43 10.02
N GLY A 76 -17.71 -4.82 11.13
CA GLY A 76 -18.68 -5.94 11.18
C GLY A 76 -18.01 -7.30 10.96
N LEU A 77 -16.77 -7.50 11.44
CA LEU A 77 -15.98 -8.70 11.20
C LEU A 77 -15.82 -9.53 12.49
N ASP A 78 -15.64 -10.85 12.30
CA ASP A 78 -15.25 -11.73 13.41
C ASP A 78 -13.79 -11.44 13.85
N PRO A 79 -13.56 -10.97 15.10
CA PRO A 79 -12.22 -10.71 15.59
C PRO A 79 -11.30 -11.94 15.60
N ALA A 80 -11.84 -13.16 15.66
CA ALA A 80 -11.06 -14.39 15.62
C ALA A 80 -10.39 -14.62 14.24
N ARG A 81 -10.96 -14.03 13.20
CA ARG A 81 -10.45 -14.10 11.82
C ARG A 81 -9.54 -12.92 11.46
N ILE A 82 -9.29 -12.00 12.39
CA ILE A 82 -8.40 -10.85 12.19
C ILE A 82 -7.01 -11.20 12.73
N VAL A 83 -6.00 -11.04 11.88
CA VAL A 83 -4.58 -11.18 12.25
C VAL A 83 -3.91 -9.82 12.16
N ALA A 84 -3.37 -9.34 13.27
CA ALA A 84 -2.67 -8.07 13.32
C ALA A 84 -1.15 -8.26 13.11
N GLY A 85 -0.50 -7.31 12.41
CA GLY A 85 0.92 -7.38 12.06
C GLY A 85 1.64 -6.04 12.20
N ALA A 86 2.96 -6.09 12.23
CA ALA A 86 3.85 -4.92 12.20
C ALA A 86 3.86 -4.29 10.79
N GLY A 87 2.75 -3.65 10.43
CA GLY A 87 2.37 -3.25 9.07
C GLY A 87 1.74 -4.42 8.29
N SER A 88 1.06 -4.09 7.18
CA SER A 88 0.63 -5.12 6.23
C SER A 88 1.81 -5.89 5.65
N ASP A 89 2.99 -5.27 5.57
CA ASP A 89 4.20 -5.90 5.06
C ASP A 89 4.53 -7.19 5.80
N GLU A 90 4.55 -7.20 7.16
CA GLU A 90 4.80 -8.42 7.93
C GLU A 90 3.79 -9.52 7.60
N ILE A 91 2.54 -9.16 7.40
CA ILE A 91 1.48 -10.11 7.04
C ILE A 91 1.74 -10.69 5.66
N LEU A 92 2.09 -9.87 4.65
CA LEU A 92 2.44 -10.34 3.31
C LEU A 92 3.63 -11.30 3.34
N TYR A 93 4.68 -11.00 4.14
CA TYR A 93 5.79 -11.93 4.35
C TYR A 93 5.34 -13.26 4.96
N ASN A 94 4.47 -13.22 5.96
CA ASN A 94 4.00 -14.43 6.63
C ASN A 94 3.06 -15.26 5.75
N ILE A 95 2.24 -14.62 4.92
CA ILE A 95 1.43 -15.30 3.91
C ILE A 95 2.35 -16.07 2.94
N ALA A 96 3.35 -15.39 2.35
CA ALA A 96 4.28 -16.05 1.43
C ALA A 96 5.06 -17.18 2.10
N ARG A 97 5.53 -16.99 3.35
CA ARG A 97 6.23 -18.05 4.12
C ARG A 97 5.37 -19.26 4.44
N GLY A 98 4.07 -19.05 4.62
CA GLY A 98 3.15 -20.14 4.97
C GLY A 98 2.70 -20.96 3.79
N TYR A 99 2.74 -20.39 2.57
CA TYR A 99 2.04 -20.98 1.43
C TYR A 99 2.86 -21.08 0.14
N ALA A 100 4.11 -20.60 0.11
CA ALA A 100 4.95 -20.69 -1.07
C ALA A 100 6.41 -20.96 -0.70
N GLY A 101 7.14 -21.59 -1.62
CA GLY A 101 8.55 -21.94 -1.46
C GLY A 101 9.26 -22.17 -2.80
N PRO A 102 10.47 -22.78 -2.78
CA PRO A 102 11.21 -23.09 -3.99
C PRO A 102 10.41 -24.03 -4.91
N GLY A 103 10.30 -23.65 -6.19
CA GLY A 103 9.52 -24.38 -7.21
C GLY A 103 8.10 -23.87 -7.40
N ASP A 104 7.56 -23.09 -6.46
CA ASP A 104 6.27 -22.45 -6.56
C ASP A 104 6.35 -21.12 -7.32
N GLU A 105 5.20 -20.65 -7.80
CA GLU A 105 5.02 -19.39 -8.49
C GLU A 105 4.09 -18.45 -7.71
N ILE A 106 4.43 -17.16 -7.70
CA ILE A 106 3.59 -16.09 -7.18
C ILE A 106 3.35 -15.10 -8.32
N VAL A 107 2.07 -14.85 -8.62
CA VAL A 107 1.66 -13.94 -9.70
C VAL A 107 1.31 -12.58 -9.16
N MET A 108 1.71 -11.52 -9.88
CA MET A 108 1.28 -10.14 -9.65
C MET A 108 1.17 -9.40 -10.98
N SER A 109 0.52 -8.22 -11.00
CA SER A 109 0.56 -7.33 -12.16
C SER A 109 1.91 -6.63 -12.31
N GLU A 110 2.24 -6.20 -13.53
CA GLU A 110 3.55 -5.63 -13.91
C GLU A 110 3.96 -4.45 -13.03
N HIS A 111 3.04 -3.55 -12.72
CA HIS A 111 3.29 -2.38 -11.89
C HIS A 111 2.70 -2.52 -10.47
N GLY A 112 2.69 -3.74 -9.92
CA GLY A 112 2.21 -4.00 -8.57
C GLY A 112 3.13 -3.45 -7.47
N PHE A 113 2.69 -3.56 -6.23
CA PHE A 113 3.43 -3.03 -5.08
C PHE A 113 4.80 -3.70 -4.91
N ASN A 114 5.85 -2.90 -4.79
CA ASN A 114 7.26 -3.36 -4.76
C ASN A 114 7.64 -4.33 -3.63
N VAL A 115 6.76 -4.55 -2.66
CA VAL A 115 6.99 -5.57 -1.62
C VAL A 115 6.73 -6.98 -2.15
N TYR A 116 5.84 -7.16 -3.14
CA TYR A 116 5.51 -8.49 -3.67
C TYR A 116 6.72 -9.21 -4.29
N PRO A 117 7.54 -8.59 -5.16
CA PRO A 117 8.79 -9.21 -5.61
C PRO A 117 9.71 -9.59 -4.45
N ILE A 118 9.83 -8.72 -3.44
CA ILE A 118 10.70 -8.96 -2.30
C ILE A 118 10.25 -10.20 -1.51
N VAL A 119 8.96 -10.28 -1.16
CA VAL A 119 8.46 -11.43 -0.40
C VAL A 119 8.54 -12.74 -1.20
N THR A 120 8.32 -12.68 -2.53
CA THR A 120 8.45 -13.83 -3.43
C THR A 120 9.87 -14.39 -3.41
N HIS A 121 10.87 -13.55 -3.60
CA HIS A 121 12.28 -13.98 -3.55
C HIS A 121 12.70 -14.43 -2.15
N CYS A 122 12.18 -13.81 -1.08
CA CYS A 122 12.48 -14.22 0.29
C CYS A 122 12.07 -15.66 0.61
N VAL A 123 11.06 -16.19 -0.04
CA VAL A 123 10.64 -17.59 0.13
C VAL A 123 11.25 -18.52 -0.90
N GLY A 124 11.95 -17.98 -1.91
CA GLY A 124 12.57 -18.75 -2.99
C GLY A 124 11.59 -19.18 -4.09
N ALA A 125 10.41 -18.57 -4.13
CA ALA A 125 9.43 -18.78 -5.20
C ALA A 125 9.80 -17.96 -6.45
N THR A 126 9.22 -18.34 -7.58
CA THR A 126 9.36 -17.61 -8.85
C THR A 126 8.31 -16.52 -8.94
N LEU A 127 8.75 -15.28 -9.21
CA LEU A 127 7.84 -14.20 -9.52
C LEU A 127 7.36 -14.30 -10.97
N VAL A 128 6.04 -14.27 -11.16
CA VAL A 128 5.42 -14.19 -12.48
C VAL A 128 4.66 -12.86 -12.57
N THR A 129 4.97 -12.06 -13.58
CA THR A 129 4.32 -10.76 -13.80
C THR A 129 3.37 -10.83 -14.97
N ALA A 130 2.11 -10.49 -14.74
CA ALA A 130 1.09 -10.38 -15.78
C ALA A 130 1.07 -8.94 -16.34
N PRO A 131 0.91 -8.75 -17.66
CA PRO A 131 0.77 -7.43 -18.24
C PRO A 131 -0.50 -6.74 -17.75
N GLU A 132 -0.50 -5.41 -17.83
CA GLU A 132 -1.62 -4.54 -17.45
C GLU A 132 -2.23 -3.90 -18.69
N THR A 133 -3.52 -3.58 -18.62
CA THR A 133 -4.19 -2.76 -19.62
C THR A 133 -4.37 -1.34 -19.06
N ASP A 134 -3.78 -0.33 -19.72
CA ASP A 134 -3.80 1.07 -19.29
C ASP A 134 -3.41 1.28 -17.81
N LEU A 135 -2.34 0.63 -17.37
CA LEU A 135 -1.85 0.63 -15.98
C LEU A 135 -2.90 0.15 -14.96
N THR A 136 -3.82 -0.69 -15.40
CA THR A 136 -4.84 -1.32 -14.56
C THR A 136 -4.67 -2.83 -14.59
N PHE A 137 -4.84 -3.47 -13.46
CA PHE A 137 -4.79 -4.91 -13.32
C PHE A 137 -5.73 -5.59 -14.32
N ASP A 138 -5.20 -6.49 -15.12
CA ASP A 138 -5.93 -7.22 -16.16
C ASP A 138 -6.18 -8.66 -15.68
N VAL A 139 -7.44 -8.98 -15.43
CA VAL A 139 -7.84 -10.29 -14.89
C VAL A 139 -7.54 -11.41 -15.88
N ASP A 140 -7.79 -11.20 -17.18
CA ASP A 140 -7.52 -12.23 -18.20
C ASP A 140 -6.02 -12.50 -18.34
N ALA A 141 -5.21 -11.44 -18.31
CA ALA A 141 -3.76 -11.56 -18.38
C ALA A 141 -3.20 -12.29 -17.14
N VAL A 142 -3.74 -12.02 -15.95
CA VAL A 142 -3.35 -12.71 -14.71
C VAL A 142 -3.74 -14.17 -14.76
N LEU A 143 -4.96 -14.49 -15.16
CA LEU A 143 -5.44 -15.87 -15.28
C LEU A 143 -4.63 -16.68 -16.32
N ALA A 144 -4.23 -16.03 -17.43
CA ALA A 144 -3.36 -16.65 -18.43
C ALA A 144 -1.94 -16.96 -17.90
N CYS A 145 -1.49 -16.31 -16.84
CA CYS A 145 -0.21 -16.56 -16.18
C CYS A 145 -0.26 -17.66 -15.12
N VAL A 146 -1.46 -18.15 -14.75
CA VAL A 146 -1.63 -19.17 -13.70
C VAL A 146 -1.25 -20.54 -14.24
N THR A 147 -0.44 -21.28 -13.48
CA THR A 147 0.00 -22.65 -13.76
C THR A 147 -0.27 -23.56 -12.57
N GLU A 148 0.00 -24.84 -12.69
CA GLU A 148 -0.08 -25.81 -11.57
C GLU A 148 0.89 -25.48 -10.42
N ARG A 149 1.92 -24.66 -10.66
CA ARG A 149 2.86 -24.21 -9.65
C ARG A 149 2.42 -22.91 -8.96
N THR A 150 1.39 -22.24 -9.47
CA THR A 150 0.91 -20.99 -8.89
C THR A 150 0.26 -21.24 -7.53
N ARG A 151 0.87 -20.72 -6.46
CA ARG A 151 0.35 -20.81 -5.09
C ARG A 151 -0.36 -19.55 -4.64
N MET A 152 -0.08 -18.43 -5.29
CA MET A 152 -0.58 -17.14 -4.82
C MET A 152 -0.70 -16.14 -5.96
N VAL A 153 -1.77 -15.33 -5.88
CA VAL A 153 -1.94 -14.11 -6.69
C VAL A 153 -2.04 -12.92 -5.75
N PHE A 154 -1.15 -11.94 -5.90
CA PHE A 154 -1.25 -10.66 -5.24
C PHE A 154 -1.98 -9.65 -6.11
N ILE A 155 -2.98 -8.99 -5.55
CA ILE A 155 -3.63 -7.83 -6.15
C ILE A 155 -3.70 -6.68 -5.15
N ALA A 156 -3.12 -5.53 -5.49
CA ALA A 156 -3.38 -4.28 -4.78
C ALA A 156 -4.61 -3.59 -5.38
N ASN A 157 -5.65 -3.38 -4.58
CA ASN A 157 -6.89 -2.76 -5.05
C ASN A 157 -7.42 -1.75 -4.02
N PRO A 158 -7.22 -0.43 -4.22
CA PRO A 158 -6.53 0.25 -5.35
C PRO A 158 -5.03 -0.04 -5.45
N ASN A 159 -4.51 -0.02 -6.70
CA ASN A 159 -3.11 -0.32 -6.97
C ASN A 159 -2.17 0.84 -6.61
N ASN A 160 -0.98 0.51 -6.23
CA ASN A 160 0.16 1.41 -6.02
C ASN A 160 1.33 0.94 -6.91
N PRO A 161 1.77 1.75 -7.91
CA PRO A 161 1.75 3.21 -7.92
C PRO A 161 0.67 3.86 -8.81
N THR A 162 -0.17 3.11 -9.47
CA THR A 162 -1.05 3.61 -10.54
C THR A 162 -2.29 4.36 -10.01
N GLY A 163 -2.81 3.94 -8.85
CA GLY A 163 -4.05 4.47 -8.28
C GLY A 163 -5.31 3.87 -8.92
N SER A 164 -5.16 3.00 -9.91
CA SER A 164 -6.24 2.28 -10.58
C SER A 164 -6.87 1.23 -9.67
N TYR A 165 -8.06 0.77 -10.02
CA TYR A 165 -8.75 -0.33 -9.33
C TYR A 165 -9.50 -1.19 -10.33
N ILE A 166 -9.83 -2.42 -9.96
CA ILE A 166 -10.82 -3.23 -10.66
C ILE A 166 -12.13 -3.28 -9.89
N PRO A 167 -13.28 -3.33 -10.58
CA PRO A 167 -14.60 -3.38 -9.94
C PRO A 167 -14.83 -4.73 -9.25
N ALA A 168 -15.88 -4.76 -8.43
CA ALA A 168 -16.20 -5.91 -7.56
C ALA A 168 -16.54 -7.19 -8.35
N ASP A 169 -17.15 -7.07 -9.53
CA ASP A 169 -17.46 -8.18 -10.42
C ASP A 169 -16.19 -8.81 -11.01
N GLU A 170 -15.22 -7.99 -11.45
CA GLU A 170 -13.94 -8.48 -11.94
C GLU A 170 -13.10 -9.11 -10.81
N MET A 171 -13.16 -8.56 -9.59
CA MET A 171 -12.52 -9.18 -8.43
C MET A 171 -13.15 -10.55 -8.10
N ARG A 172 -14.48 -10.66 -8.23
CA ARG A 172 -15.18 -11.94 -8.05
C ARG A 172 -14.81 -12.92 -9.14
N ARG A 173 -14.82 -12.49 -10.41
CA ARG A 173 -14.41 -13.31 -11.54
C ARG A 173 -13.00 -13.85 -11.36
N LEU A 174 -12.06 -12.99 -10.95
CA LEU A 174 -10.69 -13.44 -10.63
C LEU A 174 -10.70 -14.57 -9.58
N ARG A 175 -11.46 -14.42 -8.48
CA ARG A 175 -11.52 -15.47 -7.46
C ARG A 175 -12.14 -16.76 -7.99
N ASP A 176 -13.23 -16.66 -8.73
CA ASP A 176 -14.01 -17.80 -9.21
C ASP A 176 -13.24 -18.63 -10.24
N GLU A 177 -12.41 -17.99 -11.06
CA GLU A 177 -11.61 -18.64 -12.11
C GLU A 177 -10.22 -19.10 -11.63
N LEU A 178 -9.71 -18.62 -10.50
CA LEU A 178 -8.48 -19.11 -9.92
C LEU A 178 -8.67 -20.55 -9.34
N PRO A 179 -7.66 -21.44 -9.49
CA PRO A 179 -7.69 -22.76 -8.86
C PRO A 179 -7.96 -22.69 -7.36
N GLY A 180 -8.66 -23.67 -6.81
CA GLY A 180 -9.00 -23.74 -5.40
C GLY A 180 -7.80 -23.76 -4.45
N GLU A 181 -6.64 -24.24 -4.90
CA GLU A 181 -5.39 -24.29 -4.14
C GLU A 181 -4.58 -22.98 -4.22
N THR A 182 -4.96 -22.04 -5.10
CA THR A 182 -4.28 -20.76 -5.25
C THR A 182 -4.87 -19.72 -4.31
N LEU A 183 -4.03 -19.14 -3.46
CA LEU A 183 -4.45 -18.02 -2.58
C LEU A 183 -4.63 -16.75 -3.40
N LEU A 184 -5.74 -16.06 -3.19
CA LEU A 184 -5.93 -14.67 -3.62
C LEU A 184 -5.68 -13.74 -2.44
N VAL A 185 -4.67 -12.88 -2.55
CA VAL A 185 -4.33 -11.87 -1.54
C VAL A 185 -4.69 -10.49 -2.05
N ILE A 186 -5.74 -9.91 -1.46
CA ILE A 186 -6.27 -8.59 -1.81
C ILE A 186 -5.65 -7.57 -0.86
N ASP A 187 -4.69 -6.79 -1.34
CA ASP A 187 -4.08 -5.71 -0.58
C ASP A 187 -4.89 -4.43 -0.74
N SER A 188 -5.72 -4.15 0.26
CA SER A 188 -6.68 -3.04 0.29
C SER A 188 -6.17 -1.85 1.10
N ALA A 189 -4.88 -1.51 0.94
CA ALA A 189 -4.22 -0.46 1.72
C ALA A 189 -4.81 0.94 1.56
N TYR A 190 -5.58 1.20 0.51
CA TYR A 190 -6.19 2.49 0.20
C TYR A 190 -7.72 2.44 0.17
N ALA A 191 -8.32 1.34 0.64
CA ALA A 191 -9.75 1.07 0.53
C ALA A 191 -10.65 2.17 1.11
N GLU A 192 -10.23 2.81 2.21
CA GLU A 192 -11.00 3.85 2.88
C GLU A 192 -11.23 5.10 2.02
N TYR A 193 -10.34 5.36 1.06
CA TYR A 193 -10.44 6.52 0.17
C TYR A 193 -11.40 6.31 -1.00
N VAL A 194 -11.79 5.06 -1.29
CA VAL A 194 -12.57 4.74 -2.49
C VAL A 194 -14.04 5.07 -2.31
N GLN A 195 -14.55 5.97 -3.15
CA GLN A 195 -15.95 6.41 -3.19
C GLN A 195 -16.64 5.93 -4.50
N ARG A 196 -16.42 4.66 -4.87
CA ARG A 196 -16.99 4.03 -6.05
C ARG A 196 -18.01 2.97 -5.64
N ASN A 197 -19.20 3.00 -6.25
CA ASN A 197 -20.28 2.06 -5.93
C ASN A 197 -20.00 0.63 -6.43
N ASP A 198 -19.12 0.50 -7.42
CA ASP A 198 -18.70 -0.77 -8.02
C ASP A 198 -17.41 -1.35 -7.38
N TYR A 199 -16.85 -0.69 -6.38
CA TYR A 199 -15.67 -1.16 -5.65
C TYR A 199 -16.05 -2.10 -4.51
N SER A 200 -15.21 -3.11 -4.28
CA SER A 200 -15.26 -3.98 -3.09
C SER A 200 -13.89 -4.08 -2.44
N VAL A 201 -13.87 -4.00 -1.10
CA VAL A 201 -12.66 -4.22 -0.30
C VAL A 201 -12.26 -5.71 -0.20
N GLY A 202 -13.11 -6.61 -0.68
CA GLY A 202 -12.86 -8.05 -0.71
C GLY A 202 -13.39 -8.85 0.49
N ILE A 203 -13.99 -8.23 1.51
CA ILE A 203 -14.52 -8.93 2.70
C ILE A 203 -15.50 -10.06 2.30
N GLY A 204 -16.45 -9.78 1.40
CA GLY A 204 -17.42 -10.77 0.96
C GLY A 204 -16.78 -11.98 0.24
N LEU A 205 -15.64 -11.78 -0.42
CA LEU A 205 -14.88 -12.90 -1.02
C LEU A 205 -14.16 -13.73 0.03
N VAL A 206 -13.62 -13.09 1.08
CA VAL A 206 -13.02 -13.79 2.22
C VAL A 206 -14.06 -14.62 2.98
N ASP A 207 -15.31 -14.13 3.07
CA ASP A 207 -16.39 -14.87 3.72
C ASP A 207 -16.92 -16.04 2.88
N ALA A 208 -16.79 -15.94 1.56
CA ALA A 208 -17.31 -16.94 0.62
C ALA A 208 -16.27 -18.03 0.24
N ALA A 209 -14.96 -17.85 0.53
CA ALA A 209 -13.91 -18.75 0.07
C ALA A 209 -12.84 -18.99 1.12
N ASP A 210 -12.33 -20.22 1.20
CA ASP A 210 -11.30 -20.65 2.17
C ASP A 210 -9.87 -20.24 1.75
N ASN A 211 -9.69 -19.62 0.60
CA ASN A 211 -8.41 -19.30 -0.02
C ASN A 211 -8.30 -17.82 -0.45
N THR A 212 -8.99 -16.94 0.23
CA THR A 212 -8.92 -15.49 -0.02
C THR A 212 -8.55 -14.76 1.27
N ILE A 213 -7.63 -13.81 1.15
CA ILE A 213 -7.13 -12.98 2.26
C ILE A 213 -7.26 -11.52 1.84
N MET A 214 -7.77 -10.67 2.73
CA MET A 214 -7.75 -9.23 2.56
C MET A 214 -6.82 -8.59 3.58
N THR A 215 -5.92 -7.70 3.15
CA THR A 215 -5.01 -6.96 4.04
C THR A 215 -5.33 -5.46 4.06
N ARG A 216 -5.11 -4.82 5.20
CA ARG A 216 -5.29 -3.38 5.44
C ARG A 216 -4.13 -2.82 6.24
N THR A 217 -3.94 -1.51 6.18
CA THR A 217 -2.85 -0.83 6.89
C THR A 217 -3.35 0.40 7.66
N PHE A 218 -2.71 0.67 8.80
CA PHE A 218 -2.90 1.93 9.53
C PHE A 218 -1.98 3.05 9.03
N SER A 219 -1.11 2.76 8.06
CA SER A 219 -0.10 3.71 7.56
C SER A 219 -0.67 4.83 6.70
N LYS A 220 -1.89 4.67 6.15
CA LYS A 220 -2.48 5.61 5.17
C LYS A 220 -3.51 6.51 5.85
N ILE A 221 -4.79 6.21 5.74
CA ILE A 221 -5.87 7.09 6.21
C ILE A 221 -5.80 7.39 7.71
N TYR A 222 -5.36 6.42 8.51
CA TYR A 222 -5.24 6.58 9.96
C TYR A 222 -4.02 7.40 10.43
N GLY A 223 -3.10 7.75 9.51
CA GLY A 223 -1.92 8.57 9.82
C GLY A 223 -0.88 7.91 10.74
N LEU A 224 -0.87 6.58 10.88
CA LEU A 224 -0.02 5.84 11.82
C LEU A 224 1.17 5.13 11.14
N ALA A 225 1.69 5.69 10.05
CA ALA A 225 2.76 5.07 9.26
C ALA A 225 4.00 4.67 10.09
N ALA A 226 4.39 5.51 11.05
CA ALA A 226 5.55 5.28 11.92
C ALA A 226 5.33 4.17 12.96
N LEU A 227 4.08 3.84 13.30
CA LEU A 227 3.78 2.82 14.32
C LEU A 227 3.85 1.40 13.77
N ARG A 228 4.00 1.25 12.45
CA ARG A 228 4.07 -0.04 11.77
C ARG A 228 2.92 -0.96 12.22
N LEU A 229 1.70 -0.65 11.81
CA LEU A 229 0.51 -1.40 12.16
C LEU A 229 -0.31 -1.72 10.92
N GLY A 230 -0.75 -2.97 10.79
CA GLY A 230 -1.63 -3.46 9.75
C GLY A 230 -2.42 -4.67 10.23
N TRP A 231 -3.34 -5.13 9.43
CA TRP A 231 -4.15 -6.30 9.75
C TRP A 231 -4.61 -7.03 8.48
N ALA A 232 -4.90 -8.31 8.63
CA ALA A 232 -5.57 -9.12 7.63
C ALA A 232 -6.89 -9.63 8.16
N TYR A 233 -7.85 -9.85 7.26
CA TYR A 233 -9.04 -10.65 7.48
C TYR A 233 -8.97 -11.87 6.56
N CYS A 234 -9.12 -13.06 7.13
CA CYS A 234 -8.91 -14.30 6.41
C CYS A 234 -9.75 -15.45 7.00
N PRO A 235 -9.88 -16.59 6.28
CA PRO A 235 -10.47 -17.81 6.81
C PRO A 235 -9.78 -18.31 8.09
N PRO A 236 -10.50 -18.99 9.01
CA PRO A 236 -9.95 -19.42 10.31
C PRO A 236 -8.68 -20.26 10.18
N ALA A 237 -8.60 -21.16 9.19
CA ALA A 237 -7.42 -21.99 8.95
C ALA A 237 -6.20 -21.15 8.57
N ILE A 238 -6.37 -20.12 7.76
CA ILE A 238 -5.29 -19.19 7.39
C ILE A 238 -4.91 -18.32 8.59
N ALA A 239 -5.87 -17.84 9.38
CA ALA A 239 -5.59 -17.09 10.61
C ALA A 239 -4.72 -17.89 11.58
N ASP A 240 -4.97 -19.19 11.76
CA ASP A 240 -4.15 -20.07 12.59
C ASP A 240 -2.71 -20.17 12.04
N VAL A 241 -2.53 -20.38 10.73
CA VAL A 241 -1.20 -20.41 10.10
C VAL A 241 -0.44 -19.10 10.33
N LEU A 242 -1.07 -17.96 10.08
CA LEU A 242 -0.43 -16.65 10.26
C LEU A 242 -0.08 -16.37 11.73
N ASN A 243 -0.92 -16.79 12.67
CA ASN A 243 -0.65 -16.68 14.11
C ASN A 243 0.53 -17.57 14.57
N ARG A 244 0.81 -18.66 13.88
CA ARG A 244 2.00 -19.51 14.14
C ARG A 244 3.29 -18.91 13.59
N LEU A 245 3.20 -18.13 12.51
CA LEU A 245 4.37 -17.56 11.81
C LEU A 245 4.79 -16.19 12.30
N ARG A 246 3.84 -15.37 12.79
CA ARG A 246 4.17 -14.05 13.31
C ARG A 246 5.07 -14.14 14.54
N GLY A 247 5.96 -13.16 14.71
CA GLY A 247 6.77 -13.06 15.91
C GLY A 247 5.89 -12.91 17.18
N PRO A 248 6.29 -13.50 18.33
CA PRO A 248 5.60 -13.24 19.56
C PRO A 248 5.71 -11.73 19.89
N PHE A 249 4.62 -11.12 20.34
CA PHE A 249 4.59 -9.70 20.69
C PHE A 249 5.01 -8.74 19.56
N ASN A 250 4.70 -9.10 18.31
CA ASN A 250 5.11 -8.39 17.11
C ASN A 250 4.63 -6.93 17.02
N ILE A 251 3.59 -6.54 17.76
CA ILE A 251 3.03 -5.19 17.78
C ILE A 251 3.17 -4.59 19.18
N SER A 252 3.82 -3.43 19.28
CA SER A 252 4.03 -2.74 20.55
C SER A 252 2.72 -2.26 21.18
N THR A 253 2.68 -2.17 22.52
CA THR A 253 1.52 -1.62 23.25
C THR A 253 1.10 -0.23 22.76
N PRO A 254 2.01 0.74 22.52
CA PRO A 254 1.62 2.03 21.97
C PRO A 254 0.93 1.93 20.61
N ALA A 255 1.42 1.04 19.71
CA ALA A 255 0.82 0.83 18.41
C ALA A 255 -0.59 0.22 18.52
N GLN A 256 -0.78 -0.79 19.37
CA GLN A 256 -2.10 -1.40 19.60
C GLN A 256 -3.11 -0.38 20.14
N ARG A 257 -2.72 0.42 21.14
CA ARG A 257 -3.59 1.44 21.76
C ARG A 257 -3.95 2.57 20.79
N ALA A 258 -2.96 3.09 20.08
CA ALA A 258 -3.19 4.13 19.07
C ALA A 258 -4.04 3.60 17.93
N GLY A 259 -3.78 2.38 17.44
CA GLY A 259 -4.54 1.75 16.37
C GLY A 259 -6.00 1.53 16.75
N LYS A 260 -6.27 1.05 17.99
CA LYS A 260 -7.64 0.93 18.51
C LYS A 260 -8.38 2.27 18.43
N CYS A 261 -7.79 3.33 19.01
CA CYS A 261 -8.43 4.64 19.01
C CYS A 261 -8.55 5.25 17.61
N ALA A 262 -7.61 4.97 16.71
CA ALA A 262 -7.66 5.45 15.34
C ALA A 262 -8.80 4.79 14.54
N VAL A 263 -8.98 3.47 14.64
CA VAL A 263 -10.06 2.77 13.93
C VAL A 263 -11.43 3.14 14.47
N GLU A 264 -11.55 3.43 15.75
CA GLU A 264 -12.80 3.90 16.36
C GLU A 264 -13.14 5.36 16.02
N ASP A 265 -12.16 6.17 15.57
CA ASP A 265 -12.37 7.59 15.26
C ASP A 265 -12.84 7.81 13.81
N GLN A 266 -14.05 7.36 13.53
CA GLN A 266 -14.65 7.44 12.20
C GLN A 266 -14.85 8.88 11.69
N ALA A 267 -14.95 9.86 12.59
CA ALA A 267 -14.99 11.26 12.20
C ALA A 267 -13.68 11.74 11.56
N HIS A 268 -12.53 11.30 12.08
CA HIS A 268 -11.22 11.59 11.48
C HIS A 268 -11.06 10.88 10.11
N VAL A 269 -11.53 9.65 9.99
CA VAL A 269 -11.54 8.90 8.72
C VAL A 269 -12.40 9.64 7.69
N ALA A 270 -13.62 10.03 8.04
CA ALA A 270 -14.53 10.77 7.17
C ALA A 270 -13.90 12.10 6.70
N ALA A 271 -13.34 12.89 7.60
CA ALA A 271 -12.67 14.15 7.26
C ALA A 271 -11.49 13.93 6.29
N SER A 272 -10.75 12.83 6.43
CA SER A 272 -9.65 12.47 5.52
C SER A 272 -10.17 12.05 4.13
N CYS A 273 -11.29 11.33 4.06
CA CYS A 273 -11.96 10.98 2.81
C CYS A 273 -12.50 12.23 2.11
N ASP A 274 -13.17 13.12 2.85
CA ASP A 274 -13.73 14.36 2.32
C ASP A 274 -12.64 15.26 1.73
N HIS A 275 -11.51 15.40 2.45
CA HIS A 275 -10.36 16.14 1.94
C HIS A 275 -9.85 15.52 0.62
N ASN A 276 -9.65 14.22 0.59
CA ASN A 276 -9.15 13.54 -0.60
C ASN A 276 -10.12 13.67 -1.78
N SER A 277 -11.43 13.59 -1.54
CA SER A 277 -12.46 13.70 -2.57
C SER A 277 -12.49 15.07 -3.26
N VAL A 278 -12.08 16.12 -2.56
CA VAL A 278 -11.96 17.49 -3.10
C VAL A 278 -10.60 17.68 -3.81
N TRP A 279 -9.52 17.30 -3.14
CA TRP A 279 -8.18 17.69 -3.57
C TRP A 279 -7.55 16.76 -4.60
N LEU A 280 -7.96 15.51 -4.68
CA LEU A 280 -7.47 14.60 -5.73
C LEU A 280 -7.92 15.08 -7.12
N PRO A 281 -9.22 15.30 -7.42
CA PRO A 281 -9.65 15.81 -8.71
C PRO A 281 -9.15 17.22 -8.99
N TRP A 282 -9.04 18.08 -7.96
CA TRP A 282 -8.47 19.41 -8.11
C TRP A 282 -7.01 19.33 -8.60
N PHE A 283 -6.17 18.53 -7.94
CA PHE A 283 -4.76 18.39 -8.32
C PHE A 283 -4.62 17.78 -9.72
N ALA A 284 -5.36 16.71 -10.00
CA ALA A 284 -5.34 16.05 -11.30
C ALA A 284 -5.72 17.01 -12.43
N SER A 285 -6.80 17.78 -12.29
CA SER A 285 -7.26 18.73 -13.32
C SER A 285 -6.26 19.87 -13.55
N HIS A 286 -5.59 20.36 -12.49
CA HIS A 286 -4.59 21.42 -12.65
C HIS A 286 -3.31 20.91 -13.34
N MET A 287 -2.87 19.69 -13.03
CA MET A 287 -1.75 19.08 -13.75
C MET A 287 -2.09 18.79 -15.22
N GLN A 288 -3.32 18.34 -15.51
CA GLN A 288 -3.82 18.16 -16.89
C GLN A 288 -3.88 19.48 -17.65
N ALA A 289 -4.31 20.56 -17.02
CA ALA A 289 -4.34 21.89 -17.61
C ALA A 289 -2.94 22.43 -18.00
N LEU A 290 -1.88 21.89 -17.42
CA LEU A 290 -0.49 22.15 -17.81
C LEU A 290 -0.01 21.27 -18.98
N GLY A 291 -0.87 20.43 -19.55
CA GLY A 291 -0.54 19.53 -20.65
C GLY A 291 0.10 18.20 -20.21
N LEU A 292 0.11 17.89 -18.90
CA LEU A 292 0.61 16.62 -18.39
C LEU A 292 -0.48 15.54 -18.45
N HIS A 293 -0.08 14.30 -18.73
CA HIS A 293 -0.97 13.16 -18.62
C HIS A 293 -1.06 12.70 -17.17
N VAL A 294 -2.27 12.69 -16.61
CA VAL A 294 -2.56 12.22 -15.24
C VAL A 294 -3.41 10.96 -15.32
N TYR A 295 -2.91 9.88 -14.78
CA TYR A 295 -3.64 8.62 -14.74
C TYR A 295 -4.79 8.69 -13.72
N PRO A 296 -5.96 8.10 -14.02
CA PRO A 296 -7.07 8.03 -13.08
C PRO A 296 -6.68 7.35 -11.78
N SER A 297 -7.09 7.91 -10.65
CA SER A 297 -6.81 7.35 -9.34
C SER A 297 -8.03 7.42 -8.42
N VAL A 298 -8.17 6.40 -7.56
CA VAL A 298 -9.15 6.35 -6.48
C VAL A 298 -8.48 6.24 -5.10
N ALA A 299 -7.14 6.34 -5.07
CA ALA A 299 -6.33 6.32 -3.84
C ALA A 299 -6.10 7.75 -3.30
N ASN A 300 -5.15 7.93 -2.39
CA ASN A 300 -4.74 9.25 -1.89
C ASN A 300 -3.49 9.79 -2.60
N PHE A 301 -3.33 9.49 -3.87
CA PHE A 301 -2.24 9.96 -4.71
C PHE A 301 -2.65 9.91 -6.19
N VAL A 302 -1.90 10.59 -7.04
CA VAL A 302 -2.00 10.50 -8.49
C VAL A 302 -0.65 10.18 -9.11
N LEU A 303 -0.68 9.47 -10.24
CA LEU A 303 0.48 9.22 -11.09
C LEU A 303 0.43 10.20 -12.27
N VAL A 304 1.52 10.93 -12.48
CA VAL A 304 1.64 11.96 -13.51
C VAL A 304 2.79 11.61 -14.44
N ARG A 305 2.52 11.50 -15.74
CA ARG A 305 3.53 11.30 -16.77
C ARG A 305 4.06 12.66 -17.25
N PHE A 306 5.38 12.78 -17.28
CA PHE A 306 6.10 13.91 -17.84
C PHE A 306 6.55 13.61 -19.27
N PRO A 307 6.84 14.65 -20.09
CA PRO A 307 7.38 14.48 -21.42
C PRO A 307 8.68 13.68 -21.46
N ASP A 308 8.98 13.04 -22.57
CA ASP A 308 10.23 12.29 -22.73
C ASP A 308 11.45 13.18 -23.09
N ALA A 309 11.21 14.49 -23.39
CA ALA A 309 12.26 15.45 -23.69
C ALA A 309 13.24 15.60 -22.48
N PRO A 310 14.56 15.51 -22.68
CA PRO A 310 15.53 15.47 -21.57
C PRO A 310 15.41 16.62 -20.57
N ALA A 311 15.10 17.84 -21.03
CA ALA A 311 14.94 19.02 -20.17
C ALA A 311 13.59 19.05 -19.43
N LYS A 312 12.61 18.22 -19.82
CA LYS A 312 11.24 18.25 -19.30
C LYS A 312 10.75 16.88 -18.81
N ASN A 313 11.62 15.87 -18.75
CA ASN A 313 11.28 14.53 -18.29
C ASN A 313 11.08 14.44 -16.78
N ALA A 314 10.60 13.29 -16.31
CA ALA A 314 10.32 13.06 -14.89
C ALA A 314 11.55 13.22 -13.99
N ALA A 315 12.75 12.84 -14.45
CA ALA A 315 13.99 13.00 -13.68
C ALA A 315 14.36 14.47 -13.51
N ALA A 316 14.29 15.28 -14.60
CA ALA A 316 14.49 16.72 -14.55
C ALA A 316 13.43 17.42 -13.67
N ALA A 317 12.16 17.00 -13.80
CA ALA A 317 11.08 17.49 -12.94
C ALA A 317 11.35 17.17 -11.46
N MET A 318 11.74 15.93 -11.15
CA MET A 318 12.09 15.53 -9.77
C MET A 318 13.18 16.41 -9.17
N ALA A 319 14.27 16.65 -9.91
CA ALA A 319 15.34 17.55 -9.47
C ALA A 319 14.80 18.97 -9.21
N TYR A 320 13.98 19.49 -10.12
CA TYR A 320 13.41 20.83 -10.03
C TYR A 320 12.47 21.00 -8.83
N TYR A 321 11.66 19.97 -8.54
CA TYR A 321 10.81 19.91 -7.35
C TYR A 321 11.62 19.90 -6.06
N MET A 322 12.67 19.07 -6.01
CA MET A 322 13.54 18.94 -4.82
C MET A 322 14.27 20.25 -4.50
N GLU A 323 14.78 20.97 -5.51
CA GLU A 323 15.41 22.28 -5.33
C GLU A 323 14.44 23.31 -4.69
N ARG A 324 13.13 23.09 -4.83
CA ARG A 324 12.07 23.97 -4.29
C ARG A 324 11.38 23.41 -3.04
N GLY A 325 11.98 22.37 -2.46
CA GLY A 325 11.53 21.80 -1.20
C GLY A 325 10.28 20.96 -1.29
N VAL A 326 9.87 20.52 -2.47
CA VAL A 326 8.75 19.57 -2.66
C VAL A 326 9.30 18.25 -3.15
N ILE A 327 8.91 17.16 -2.52
CA ILE A 327 9.43 15.82 -2.82
C ILE A 327 8.28 14.89 -3.25
N PRO A 328 8.02 14.72 -4.55
CA PRO A 328 7.18 13.66 -5.08
C PRO A 328 7.93 12.30 -5.08
N ARG A 329 7.30 11.24 -5.55
CA ARG A 329 7.87 9.90 -5.65
C ARG A 329 8.29 9.57 -7.08
N GLU A 330 9.56 9.22 -7.26
CA GLU A 330 10.05 8.58 -8.50
C GLU A 330 9.46 7.18 -8.62
N THR A 331 8.98 6.83 -9.81
CA THR A 331 8.33 5.54 -10.08
C THR A 331 9.13 4.63 -11.01
N GLY A 332 10.40 4.95 -11.28
CA GLY A 332 11.30 4.10 -12.07
C GLY A 332 11.46 2.69 -11.49
N GLY A 333 11.44 2.54 -10.16
CA GLY A 333 11.48 1.24 -9.49
C GLY A 333 10.21 0.38 -9.69
N TYR A 334 9.14 0.95 -10.24
CA TYR A 334 7.91 0.27 -10.65
C TYR A 334 7.82 0.05 -12.16
N GLY A 335 8.92 0.27 -12.92
CA GLY A 335 8.88 0.18 -14.38
C GLY A 335 8.32 1.44 -15.08
N LEU A 336 8.08 2.53 -14.35
CA LEU A 336 7.45 3.77 -14.84
C LEU A 336 8.40 4.98 -14.72
N PRO A 337 9.57 4.99 -15.43
CA PRO A 337 10.58 6.04 -15.26
C PRO A 337 10.14 7.42 -15.77
N SER A 338 9.15 7.48 -16.67
CA SER A 338 8.59 8.75 -17.18
C SER A 338 7.55 9.38 -16.25
N CYS A 339 7.27 8.77 -15.09
CA CYS A 339 6.22 9.22 -14.19
C CYS A 339 6.78 9.68 -12.83
N LEU A 340 6.04 10.59 -12.20
CA LEU A 340 6.15 10.90 -10.77
C LEU A 340 4.80 10.67 -10.10
N ARG A 341 4.81 10.10 -8.89
CA ARG A 341 3.61 9.94 -8.08
C ARG A 341 3.55 11.02 -7.00
N PHE A 342 2.40 11.67 -6.89
CA PHE A 342 2.13 12.76 -5.96
C PHE A 342 1.08 12.32 -4.94
N THR A 343 1.42 12.30 -3.67
CA THR A 343 0.45 12.12 -2.58
C THR A 343 -0.45 13.35 -2.50
N ILE A 344 -1.74 13.15 -2.23
CA ILE A 344 -2.66 14.23 -1.95
C ILE A 344 -2.34 14.78 -0.54
N GLY A 345 -1.60 15.89 -0.53
CA GLY A 345 -1.17 16.62 0.64
C GLY A 345 -2.21 17.65 1.09
N ARG A 346 -1.80 18.63 1.88
CA ARG A 346 -2.61 19.79 2.25
C ARG A 346 -2.81 20.70 1.04
N GLU A 347 -3.82 21.55 1.10
CA GLU A 347 -4.12 22.52 0.05
C GLU A 347 -2.90 23.35 -0.36
N ASP A 348 -2.20 23.95 0.61
CA ASP A 348 -1.01 24.79 0.37
C ASP A 348 0.12 24.00 -0.32
N GLU A 349 0.32 22.76 0.08
CA GLU A 349 1.31 21.84 -0.48
C GLU A 349 0.99 21.47 -1.94
N LEU A 350 -0.28 21.19 -2.23
CA LEU A 350 -0.73 20.86 -3.58
C LEU A 350 -0.66 22.06 -4.52
N ARG A 351 -1.06 23.26 -4.06
CA ARG A 351 -0.94 24.50 -4.82
C ARG A 351 0.53 24.79 -5.15
N GLN A 352 1.42 24.68 -4.17
CA GLN A 352 2.86 24.81 -4.39
C GLN A 352 3.37 23.80 -5.43
N ALA A 353 2.93 22.54 -5.37
CA ALA A 353 3.34 21.53 -6.32
C ALA A 353 2.88 21.84 -7.76
N VAL A 354 1.66 22.37 -7.94
CA VAL A 354 1.15 22.81 -9.26
C VAL A 354 1.93 24.01 -9.78
N ASP A 355 2.23 24.99 -8.93
CA ASP A 355 3.01 26.17 -9.34
C ASP A 355 4.42 25.79 -9.79
N ILE A 356 5.09 24.87 -9.07
CA ILE A 356 6.39 24.34 -9.45
C ILE A 356 6.32 23.61 -10.81
N ALA A 357 5.26 22.82 -11.07
CA ALA A 357 5.06 22.17 -12.36
C ALA A 357 4.92 23.19 -13.50
N ARG A 358 4.11 24.25 -13.27
CA ARG A 358 3.90 25.33 -14.23
C ARG A 358 5.22 25.99 -14.60
N ASP A 359 5.99 26.40 -13.59
CA ASP A 359 7.28 27.07 -13.79
C ASP A 359 8.30 26.16 -14.48
N PHE A 360 8.30 24.86 -14.14
CA PHE A 360 9.17 23.86 -14.78
C PHE A 360 8.86 23.73 -16.27
N LEU A 361 7.58 23.60 -16.62
CA LEU A 361 7.14 23.41 -18.00
C LEU A 361 7.28 24.67 -18.88
N ALA A 362 7.21 25.87 -18.25
CA ALA A 362 7.38 27.14 -18.94
C ALA A 362 8.84 27.46 -19.32
N LYS A 363 9.82 26.78 -18.71
CA LYS A 363 11.23 26.92 -19.07
C LYS A 363 11.44 26.45 -20.51
N SER A 364 12.07 27.27 -21.33
CA SER A 364 12.49 26.97 -22.71
C SER A 364 13.64 25.97 -22.74
#